data_dfdbffa01285420846d106340440ddc0
#
_entry.id   dfdbffa01285420846d106340440ddc0
#
_cell.length_a   1.000
_cell.length_b   1.000
_cell.length_c   1.000
_cell.angle_alpha   90.00
_cell.angle_beta   90.00
_cell.angle_gamma   90.00
#
_symmetry.space_group_name_H-M   'P 1'
#
loop_
_entity.id
_entity.type
_entity.pdbx_description
1 polymer ?
#
loop_
_entity_poly.entity_id
_entity_poly.type
_entity_poly.pdbx_seq_one_letter_code
_entity_poly.pdbx_strand_id
1 'polypeptide(L)'
;QETITFNAGIPTDLLTKDDNSYVEAKVDQVINQWKLDLEMILLYNKWYFQGQYFLAHLNRFQAGNYNGKGWYGQIGYMILGAKHNYNAATGMIVNPAPKSLEVLCRYNMIDLNDAGIRGGRLTDISLGMNYFINKYVAAKINYTHMMVGNSSPKGGDDFGLLQARLQFSF
;
A
#
# COMPACT_ATOMS: atom_id res chain seq x y z
N GLN A 1 -22.63 -19.83 5.69
CA GLN A 1 -22.19 -18.55 6.25
C GLN A 1 -20.67 -18.62 6.41
N GLU A 2 -19.98 -17.72 5.79
CA GLU A 2 -18.52 -17.70 5.80
C GLU A 2 -18.00 -16.61 6.75
N THR A 3 -16.78 -16.83 7.26
CA THR A 3 -16.01 -15.83 7.97
C THR A 3 -14.93 -15.31 7.04
N ILE A 4 -14.85 -13.99 6.86
CA ILE A 4 -13.81 -13.34 6.07
C ILE A 4 -12.94 -12.50 6.98
N THR A 5 -11.63 -12.70 6.90
CA THR A 5 -10.65 -11.94 7.68
C THR A 5 -9.87 -11.01 6.76
N PHE A 6 -9.88 -9.72 7.08
CA PHE A 6 -9.01 -8.72 6.47
C PHE A 6 -7.88 -8.41 7.45
N ASN A 7 -6.66 -8.36 6.96
CA ASN A 7 -5.51 -7.92 7.74
C ASN A 7 -4.56 -7.05 6.91
N ALA A 8 -3.82 -6.18 7.58
CA ALA A 8 -2.73 -5.44 6.99
C ALA A 8 -1.65 -5.13 8.04
N GLY A 9 -0.43 -4.97 7.55
CA GLY A 9 0.74 -4.69 8.36
C GLY A 9 1.79 -3.88 7.62
N ILE A 10 3.02 -3.93 8.11
CA ILE A 10 4.16 -3.26 7.48
C ILE A 10 4.54 -3.93 6.16
N PRO A 11 5.05 -3.16 5.17
CA PRO A 11 5.43 -3.69 3.87
C PRO A 11 6.77 -4.44 3.93
N THR A 12 6.78 -5.62 4.56
CA THR A 12 7.96 -6.49 4.65
C THR A 12 7.57 -7.95 4.56
N ASP A 13 8.44 -8.75 3.94
CA ASP A 13 8.33 -10.21 3.88
C ASP A 13 9.15 -10.90 4.98
N LEU A 14 9.76 -10.12 5.90
CA LEU A 14 10.61 -10.64 6.97
C LEU A 14 9.83 -11.12 8.20
N LEU A 15 8.55 -10.77 8.31
CA LEU A 15 7.67 -11.17 9.41
C LEU A 15 6.67 -12.22 8.97
N THR A 16 6.24 -13.06 9.88
CA THR A 16 5.12 -13.96 9.65
C THR A 16 3.82 -13.15 9.51
N LYS A 17 2.78 -13.75 8.94
CA LYS A 17 1.48 -13.08 8.81
C LYS A 17 0.92 -12.60 10.15
N ASP A 18 1.06 -13.40 11.19
CA ASP A 18 0.53 -13.12 12.53
C ASP A 18 1.32 -12.01 13.21
N ASP A 19 2.64 -12.02 13.07
CA ASP A 19 3.51 -10.97 13.62
C ASP A 19 3.33 -9.64 12.89
N ASN A 20 2.98 -9.67 11.59
CA ASN A 20 2.78 -8.50 10.75
C ASN A 20 1.32 -8.01 10.68
N SER A 21 0.41 -8.55 11.49
CA SER A 21 -0.98 -8.09 11.53
C SER A 21 -1.14 -6.93 12.52
N TYR A 22 -1.10 -5.69 12.03
CA TYR A 22 -1.32 -4.48 12.82
C TYR A 22 -2.78 -4.06 12.84
N VAL A 23 -3.51 -4.32 11.78
CA VAL A 23 -4.97 -4.18 11.71
C VAL A 23 -5.59 -5.47 11.23
N GLU A 24 -6.68 -5.88 11.88
CA GLU A 24 -7.37 -7.12 11.56
C GLU A 24 -8.86 -6.98 11.82
N ALA A 25 -9.68 -7.26 10.81
CA ALA A 25 -11.12 -7.35 10.93
C ALA A 25 -11.58 -8.75 10.57
N LYS A 26 -12.17 -9.44 11.54
CA LYS A 26 -12.83 -10.71 11.36
C LYS A 26 -14.33 -10.48 11.23
N VAL A 27 -14.85 -10.73 10.03
CA VAL A 27 -16.25 -10.48 9.67
C VAL A 27 -16.96 -11.82 9.52
N ASP A 28 -17.81 -12.13 10.49
CA ASP A 28 -18.57 -13.37 10.51
C ASP A 28 -19.94 -13.22 9.82
N GLN A 29 -20.58 -14.34 9.51
CA GLN A 29 -21.92 -14.44 8.94
C GLN A 29 -22.04 -13.77 7.56
N VAL A 30 -20.99 -13.79 6.76
CA VAL A 30 -21.00 -13.24 5.41
C VAL A 30 -21.87 -14.08 4.49
N ILE A 31 -22.77 -13.43 3.75
CA ILE A 31 -23.64 -14.03 2.74
C ILE A 31 -23.03 -13.81 1.35
N ASN A 32 -22.66 -12.57 1.07
CA ASN A 32 -21.97 -12.19 -0.17
C ASN A 32 -21.07 -10.98 0.04
N GLN A 33 -20.19 -10.75 -0.92
CA GLN A 33 -19.30 -9.61 -0.94
C GLN A 33 -19.17 -9.04 -2.35
N TRP A 34 -18.89 -7.74 -2.44
CA TRP A 34 -18.38 -7.11 -3.64
C TRP A 34 -17.20 -6.20 -3.28
N LYS A 35 -16.34 -5.99 -4.24
CA LYS A 35 -15.13 -5.16 -4.08
C LYS A 35 -15.07 -4.15 -5.21
N LEU A 36 -14.69 -2.92 -4.86
CA LEU A 36 -14.39 -1.87 -5.81
C LEU A 36 -12.90 -1.53 -5.69
N ASP A 37 -12.24 -1.46 -6.82
CA ASP A 37 -10.86 -1.03 -6.95
C ASP A 37 -10.79 0.03 -8.04
N LEU A 38 -10.34 1.24 -7.66
CA LEU A 38 -10.13 2.35 -8.58
C LEU A 38 -8.66 2.72 -8.58
N GLU A 39 -8.03 2.66 -9.73
CA GLU A 39 -6.61 2.99 -9.91
C GLU A 39 -6.44 4.17 -10.85
N MET A 40 -5.45 5.02 -10.55
CA MET A 40 -5.08 6.16 -11.37
C MET A 40 -3.55 6.27 -11.49
N ILE A 41 -3.07 6.48 -12.72
CA ILE A 41 -1.67 6.78 -13.01
C ILE A 41 -1.63 8.02 -13.91
N LEU A 42 -0.83 9.01 -13.50
CA LEU A 42 -0.59 10.24 -14.27
C LEU A 42 0.92 10.45 -14.42
N LEU A 43 1.37 10.69 -15.65
CA LEU A 43 2.75 11.02 -15.97
C LEU A 43 2.81 12.42 -16.60
N TYR A 44 3.60 13.31 -15.99
CA TYR A 44 3.82 14.65 -16.49
C TYR A 44 5.29 15.04 -16.39
N ASN A 45 5.99 15.14 -17.52
CA ASN A 45 7.42 15.38 -17.57
C ASN A 45 8.20 14.37 -16.68
N LYS A 46 8.92 14.86 -15.68
CA LYS A 46 9.68 14.07 -14.71
C LYS A 46 8.88 13.66 -13.49
N TRP A 47 7.61 14.07 -13.41
CA TRP A 47 6.69 13.72 -12.33
C TRP A 47 5.86 12.51 -12.70
N TYR A 48 5.56 11.68 -11.71
CA TYR A 48 4.47 10.73 -11.80
C TYR A 48 3.61 10.77 -10.55
N PHE A 49 2.33 10.46 -10.73
CA PHE A 49 1.36 10.29 -9.66
C PHE A 49 0.73 8.92 -9.84
N GLN A 50 0.56 8.21 -8.76
CA GLN A 50 -0.16 6.94 -8.72
C GLN A 50 -1.05 6.92 -7.48
N GLY A 51 -2.27 6.45 -7.64
CA GLY A 51 -3.20 6.32 -6.54
C GLY A 51 -4.14 5.15 -6.75
N GLN A 52 -4.64 4.58 -5.64
CA GLN A 52 -5.58 3.49 -5.66
C GLN A 52 -6.52 3.60 -4.48
N TYR A 53 -7.78 3.30 -4.71
CA TYR A 53 -8.82 3.24 -3.68
C TYR A 53 -9.48 1.88 -3.70
N PHE A 54 -9.57 1.25 -2.55
CA PHE A 54 -10.21 -0.04 -2.33
C PHE A 54 -11.42 0.11 -1.43
N LEU A 55 -12.50 -0.57 -1.78
CA LEU A 55 -13.67 -0.75 -0.95
C LEU A 55 -14.09 -2.22 -1.02
N ALA A 56 -14.21 -2.86 0.14
CA ALA A 56 -14.83 -4.16 0.28
C ALA A 56 -16.14 -4.02 1.05
N HIS A 57 -17.25 -4.39 0.44
CA HIS A 57 -18.57 -4.39 1.06
C HIS A 57 -19.04 -5.83 1.28
N LEU A 58 -19.43 -6.15 2.51
CA LEU A 58 -19.90 -7.47 2.92
C LEU A 58 -21.31 -7.38 3.47
N ASN A 59 -22.23 -8.11 2.85
CA ASN A 59 -23.57 -8.31 3.38
C ASN A 59 -23.53 -9.46 4.39
N ARG A 60 -24.10 -9.24 5.57
CA ARG A 60 -24.10 -10.19 6.68
C ARG A 60 -25.50 -10.65 7.02
N PHE A 61 -25.60 -11.90 7.50
CA PHE A 61 -26.86 -12.44 7.99
C PHE A 61 -27.14 -11.96 9.42
N GLN A 62 -28.30 -11.35 9.65
CA GLN A 62 -28.75 -10.83 10.94
C GLN A 62 -27.77 -9.85 11.64
N ALA A 63 -26.89 -9.22 10.89
CA ALA A 63 -25.94 -8.22 11.35
C ALA A 63 -25.85 -7.06 10.38
N GLY A 64 -25.34 -5.92 10.82
CA GLY A 64 -25.11 -4.77 9.93
C GLY A 64 -24.08 -5.09 8.85
N ASN A 65 -24.30 -4.59 7.63
CA ASN A 65 -23.33 -4.71 6.54
C ASN A 65 -21.99 -4.10 6.97
N TYR A 66 -20.89 -4.69 6.50
CA TYR A 66 -19.54 -4.26 6.83
C TYR A 66 -18.83 -3.66 5.60
N ASN A 67 -18.07 -2.57 5.81
CA ASN A 67 -17.25 -1.92 4.79
C ASN A 67 -15.81 -1.78 5.29
N GLY A 68 -14.89 -2.48 4.61
CA GLY A 68 -13.46 -2.24 4.76
C GLY A 68 -12.98 -1.33 3.63
N LYS A 69 -12.18 -0.31 3.93
CA LYS A 69 -11.69 0.65 2.94
C LYS A 69 -10.21 0.95 3.11
N GLY A 70 -9.56 1.23 2.02
CA GLY A 70 -8.18 1.67 2.01
C GLY A 70 -7.86 2.47 0.75
N TRP A 71 -6.83 3.30 0.83
CA TRP A 71 -6.32 4.01 -0.32
C TRP A 71 -4.86 4.37 -0.14
N TYR A 72 -4.19 4.58 -1.24
CA TYR A 72 -2.89 5.24 -1.24
C TYR A 72 -2.77 6.26 -2.35
N GLY A 73 -1.88 7.22 -2.12
CA GLY A 73 -1.41 8.16 -3.11
C GLY A 73 0.10 8.25 -3.07
N GLN A 74 0.73 8.25 -4.24
CA GLN A 74 2.17 8.35 -4.41
C GLN A 74 2.49 9.41 -5.44
N ILE A 75 3.51 10.21 -5.15
CA ILE A 75 4.12 11.15 -6.06
C ILE A 75 5.62 10.84 -6.16
N GLY A 76 6.16 10.84 -7.35
CA GLY A 76 7.58 10.68 -7.59
C GLY A 76 8.13 11.70 -8.57
N TYR A 77 9.42 11.99 -8.45
CA TYR A 77 10.14 12.92 -9.30
C TYR A 77 11.50 12.38 -9.70
N MET A 78 11.80 12.42 -11.00
CA MET A 78 13.09 12.04 -11.56
C MET A 78 14.09 13.18 -11.41
N ILE A 79 15.01 13.09 -10.43
CA ILE A 79 16.07 14.06 -10.21
C ILE A 79 17.10 13.96 -11.36
N LEU A 80 17.56 12.74 -11.63
CA LEU A 80 18.52 12.43 -12.69
C LEU A 80 17.92 11.46 -13.70
N GLY A 81 18.25 11.62 -14.96
CA GLY A 81 17.81 10.73 -16.02
C GLY A 81 16.54 11.19 -16.75
N ALA A 82 16.00 10.30 -17.57
CA ALA A 82 14.82 10.53 -18.37
C ALA A 82 13.53 10.34 -17.56
N LYS A 83 12.42 10.85 -18.09
CA LYS A 83 11.08 10.63 -17.51
C LYS A 83 10.70 9.16 -17.51
N HIS A 84 9.76 8.79 -16.64
CA HIS A 84 9.08 7.51 -16.73
C HIS A 84 8.26 7.37 -18.01
N ASN A 85 8.17 6.16 -18.52
CA ASN A 85 7.28 5.80 -19.61
C ASN A 85 6.17 4.88 -19.08
N TYR A 86 5.04 4.92 -19.75
CA TYR A 86 3.91 4.03 -19.48
C TYR A 86 3.83 2.96 -20.57
N ASN A 87 3.68 1.71 -20.13
CA ASN A 87 3.43 0.61 -21.05
C ASN A 87 1.93 0.29 -21.05
N ALA A 88 1.25 0.68 -22.11
CA ALA A 88 -0.19 0.46 -22.26
C ALA A 88 -0.59 -1.02 -22.35
N ALA A 89 0.32 -1.90 -22.78
CA ALA A 89 0.03 -3.33 -22.87
C ALA A 89 0.01 -4.01 -21.49
N THR A 90 0.79 -3.52 -20.53
CA THR A 90 0.87 -4.08 -19.17
C THR A 90 0.19 -3.22 -18.12
N GLY A 91 -0.25 -2.00 -18.46
CA GLY A 91 -0.82 -1.06 -17.51
C GLY A 91 0.18 -0.53 -16.47
N MET A 92 1.48 -0.57 -16.74
CA MET A 92 2.51 -0.28 -15.74
C MET A 92 3.43 0.87 -16.14
N ILE A 93 3.96 1.57 -15.12
CA ILE A 93 5.09 2.48 -15.29
C ILE A 93 6.35 1.64 -15.52
N VAL A 94 7.06 1.94 -16.60
CA VAL A 94 8.30 1.26 -16.96
C VAL A 94 9.46 1.84 -16.16
N ASN A 95 10.39 0.99 -15.75
CA ASN A 95 11.63 1.44 -15.13
C ASN A 95 12.35 2.47 -16.01
N PRO A 96 12.87 3.55 -15.42
CA PRO A 96 13.57 4.57 -16.18
C PRO A 96 14.91 4.06 -16.75
N ALA A 97 15.53 4.87 -17.61
CA ALA A 97 16.83 4.57 -18.18
C ALA A 97 17.90 4.34 -17.09
N PRO A 98 18.98 3.59 -17.40
CA PRO A 98 20.12 3.44 -16.49
C PRO A 98 20.71 4.77 -16.02
N LYS A 99 21.31 4.78 -14.82
CA LYS A 99 21.89 5.96 -14.14
C LYS A 99 20.83 7.03 -13.83
N SER A 100 19.59 6.63 -13.59
CA SER A 100 18.50 7.51 -13.17
C SER A 100 18.33 7.49 -11.67
N LEU A 101 17.97 8.64 -11.10
CA LEU A 101 17.68 8.83 -9.68
C LEU A 101 16.29 9.41 -9.52
N GLU A 102 15.48 8.74 -8.71
CA GLU A 102 14.11 9.10 -8.38
C GLU A 102 13.98 9.31 -6.88
N VAL A 103 13.18 10.30 -6.50
CA VAL A 103 12.65 10.45 -5.13
C VAL A 103 11.14 10.31 -5.17
N LEU A 104 10.57 9.74 -4.11
CA LEU A 104 9.13 9.54 -4.02
C LEU A 104 8.62 9.79 -2.61
N CYS A 105 7.38 10.20 -2.53
CA CYS A 105 6.60 10.27 -1.30
C CYS A 105 5.30 9.49 -1.51
N ARG A 106 4.92 8.69 -0.52
CA ARG A 106 3.70 7.90 -0.54
C ARG A 106 2.97 8.03 0.78
N TYR A 107 1.66 8.13 0.72
CA TYR A 107 0.76 8.07 1.85
C TYR A 107 -0.20 6.90 1.66
N ASN A 108 -0.33 6.06 2.68
CA ASN A 108 -1.28 4.94 2.70
C ASN A 108 -2.23 5.09 3.88
N MET A 109 -3.45 4.62 3.71
CA MET A 109 -4.42 4.47 4.79
C MET A 109 -5.29 3.25 4.54
N ILE A 110 -5.47 2.44 5.58
CA ILE A 110 -6.49 1.39 5.64
C ILE A 110 -7.31 1.56 6.89
N ASP A 111 -8.63 1.43 6.78
CA ASP A 111 -9.57 1.51 7.88
C ASP A 111 -10.51 0.31 7.82
N LEU A 112 -10.42 -0.53 8.84
CA LEU A 112 -11.19 -1.76 8.99
C LEU A 112 -12.22 -1.66 10.14
N ASN A 113 -12.54 -0.43 10.58
CA ASN A 113 -13.56 -0.20 11.61
C ASN A 113 -14.90 0.06 10.92
N ASP A 114 -15.87 -0.83 11.12
CA ASP A 114 -17.26 -0.63 10.67
C ASP A 114 -18.22 -1.60 11.35
N ALA A 115 -19.49 -1.26 11.44
CA ALA A 115 -20.60 -2.11 11.93
C ALA A 115 -20.31 -2.82 13.27
N GLY A 116 -19.67 -2.12 14.22
CA GLY A 116 -19.32 -2.66 15.54
C GLY A 116 -18.04 -3.52 15.54
N ILE A 117 -17.45 -3.80 14.39
CA ILE A 117 -16.15 -4.46 14.27
C ILE A 117 -15.05 -3.40 14.39
N ARG A 118 -14.12 -3.63 15.33
CA ARG A 118 -12.96 -2.76 15.57
C ARG A 118 -11.71 -3.40 14.98
N GLY A 119 -11.61 -3.41 13.64
CA GLY A 119 -10.47 -3.99 12.94
C GLY A 119 -9.21 -3.13 12.97
N GLY A 120 -9.35 -1.86 13.39
CA GLY A 120 -8.27 -0.91 13.49
C GLY A 120 -8.10 -0.05 12.25
N ARG A 121 -7.22 0.93 12.38
CA ARG A 121 -6.78 1.83 11.31
C ARG A 121 -5.27 1.88 11.28
N LEU A 122 -4.70 1.76 10.10
CA LEU A 122 -3.27 1.89 9.86
C LEU A 122 -3.05 2.98 8.83
N THR A 123 -2.15 3.89 9.13
CA THR A 123 -1.75 4.99 8.24
C THR A 123 -0.24 5.03 8.18
N ASP A 124 0.33 5.29 7.03
CA ASP A 124 1.77 5.52 6.92
C ASP A 124 2.14 6.60 5.89
N ILE A 125 3.28 7.23 6.15
CA ILE A 125 3.95 8.14 5.23
C ILE A 125 5.32 7.56 4.92
N SER A 126 5.61 7.36 3.65
CA SER A 126 6.90 6.83 3.17
C SER A 126 7.62 7.86 2.31
N LEU A 127 8.91 7.99 2.55
CA LEU A 127 9.83 8.72 1.69
C LEU A 127 10.83 7.74 1.11
N GLY A 128 11.01 7.76 -0.19
CA GLY A 128 11.85 6.81 -0.90
C GLY A 128 12.81 7.47 -1.88
N MET A 129 13.92 6.79 -2.11
CA MET A 129 14.89 7.12 -3.14
C MET A 129 15.29 5.84 -3.89
N ASN A 130 15.18 5.88 -5.22
CA ASN A 130 15.50 4.77 -6.11
C ASN A 130 16.60 5.19 -7.07
N TYR A 131 17.72 4.46 -7.07
CA TYR A 131 18.78 4.65 -8.03
C TYR A 131 18.84 3.45 -8.99
N PHE A 132 18.56 3.69 -10.25
CA PHE A 132 18.59 2.68 -11.32
C PHE A 132 19.99 2.60 -11.92
N ILE A 133 20.82 1.69 -11.41
CA ILE A 133 22.23 1.54 -11.80
C ILE A 133 22.34 1.16 -13.28
N ASN A 134 21.55 0.16 -13.67
CA ASN A 134 21.41 -0.29 -15.06
C ASN A 134 20.03 -0.92 -15.27
N LYS A 135 19.76 -1.49 -16.44
CA LYS A 135 18.45 -2.10 -16.74
C LYS A 135 18.10 -3.31 -15.88
N TYR A 136 19.07 -3.90 -15.20
CA TYR A 136 18.90 -5.11 -14.37
C TYR A 136 19.03 -4.85 -12.88
N VAL A 137 19.67 -3.75 -12.46
CA VAL A 137 20.02 -3.51 -11.06
C VAL A 137 19.52 -2.14 -10.61
N ALA A 138 18.79 -2.13 -9.52
CA ALA A 138 18.35 -0.91 -8.83
C ALA A 138 18.63 -1.00 -7.33
N ALA A 139 19.15 0.10 -6.76
CA ALA A 139 19.29 0.30 -5.33
C ALA A 139 18.15 1.20 -4.84
N LYS A 140 17.47 0.79 -3.77
CA LYS A 140 16.33 1.50 -3.19
C LYS A 140 16.51 1.67 -1.70
N ILE A 141 16.15 2.84 -1.19
CA ILE A 141 16.09 3.13 0.24
C ILE A 141 14.76 3.82 0.53
N ASN A 142 14.08 3.38 1.59
CA ASN A 142 12.80 3.94 2.01
C ASN A 142 12.79 4.13 3.52
N TYR A 143 12.27 5.25 3.95
CA TYR A 143 11.87 5.48 5.33
C TYR A 143 10.35 5.58 5.39
N THR A 144 9.73 4.81 6.26
CA THR A 144 8.28 4.80 6.48
C THR A 144 7.99 5.10 7.93
N HIS A 145 7.15 6.10 8.19
CA HIS A 145 6.59 6.37 9.50
C HIS A 145 5.19 5.76 9.56
N MET A 146 5.02 4.78 10.46
CA MET A 146 3.79 4.04 10.67
C MET A 146 3.02 4.62 11.85
N MET A 147 1.71 4.80 11.70
CA MET A 147 0.78 5.30 12.73
C MET A 147 -0.33 4.27 12.88
N VAL A 148 -0.36 3.60 14.03
CA VAL A 148 -1.32 2.53 14.33
C VAL A 148 -2.43 3.07 15.22
N GLY A 149 -3.68 3.04 14.74
CA GLY A 149 -4.83 3.54 15.49
C GLY A 149 -5.10 2.73 16.77
N ASN A 150 -5.57 3.39 17.83
CA ASN A 150 -5.81 2.79 19.14
C ASN A 150 -6.81 1.62 19.14
N SER A 151 -7.69 1.53 18.13
CA SER A 151 -8.65 0.42 17.97
C SER A 151 -8.04 -0.81 17.29
N SER A 152 -6.78 -0.75 16.89
CA SER A 152 -6.08 -1.86 16.24
C SER A 152 -5.66 -2.93 17.26
N PRO A 153 -5.51 -4.19 16.87
CA PRO A 153 -5.04 -5.27 17.76
C PRO A 153 -3.67 -5.01 18.40
N LYS A 154 -2.78 -4.32 17.69
CA LYS A 154 -1.47 -3.82 18.17
C LYS A 154 -1.49 -2.28 18.27
N GLY A 155 -2.59 -1.72 18.77
CA GLY A 155 -2.88 -0.31 18.66
C GLY A 155 -2.05 0.61 19.53
N GLY A 156 -1.94 1.88 19.06
CA GLY A 156 -1.37 2.99 19.79
C GLY A 156 0.13 3.19 19.62
N ASP A 157 0.82 2.38 18.82
CA ASP A 157 2.26 2.50 18.59
C ASP A 157 2.56 3.16 17.25
N ASP A 158 3.24 4.30 17.30
CA ASP A 158 3.85 4.94 16.14
C ASP A 158 5.33 4.56 16.09
N PHE A 159 5.81 4.14 14.93
CA PHE A 159 7.20 3.76 14.76
C PHE A 159 7.74 4.07 13.36
N GLY A 160 9.06 4.17 13.26
CA GLY A 160 9.78 4.37 12.00
C GLY A 160 10.41 3.07 11.50
N LEU A 161 10.34 2.85 10.19
CA LEU A 161 10.96 1.73 9.50
C LEU A 161 11.89 2.25 8.41
N LEU A 162 13.17 1.89 8.49
CA LEU A 162 14.15 2.14 7.43
C LEU A 162 14.44 0.83 6.69
N GLN A 163 14.28 0.86 5.38
CA GLN A 163 14.50 -0.29 4.50
C GLN A 163 15.48 0.07 3.39
N ALA A 164 16.41 -0.83 3.10
CA ALA A 164 17.28 -0.77 1.94
C ALA A 164 17.13 -2.07 1.13
N ARG A 165 17.07 -1.93 -0.20
CA ARG A 165 16.91 -3.07 -1.13
C ARG A 165 17.85 -2.91 -2.31
N LEU A 166 18.52 -4.00 -2.66
CA LEU A 166 19.16 -4.17 -3.96
C LEU A 166 18.29 -5.12 -4.79
N GLN A 167 17.75 -4.62 -5.88
CA GLN A 167 16.83 -5.37 -6.76
C GLN A 167 17.57 -5.80 -8.03
N PHE A 168 17.44 -7.07 -8.39
CA PHE A 168 17.90 -7.64 -9.65
C PHE A 168 16.68 -8.07 -10.48
N SER A 169 16.68 -7.74 -11.78
CA SER A 169 15.61 -8.09 -12.74
C SER A 169 16.27 -8.71 -13.96
N PHE A 170 15.84 -9.90 -14.39
CA PHE A 170 16.39 -10.64 -15.51
C PHE A 170 15.37 -10.80 -16.64
#